data_1ca449f7e57a97602ea60d0a52f0ec10
#
_entry.id   1ca449f7e57a97602ea60d0a52f0ec10
#
_cell.length_a   1.000
_cell.length_b   1.000
_cell.length_c   1.000
_cell.angle_alpha   90.00
_cell.angle_beta   90.00
_cell.angle_gamma   90.00
#
_symmetry.space_group_name_H-M   'P 1'
#
loop_
_entity.id
_entity.type
_entity.pdbx_description
1 polymer ?
#
loop_
_entity_poly.entity_id
_entity_poly.type
_entity_poly.pdbx_seq_one_letter_code
_entity_poly.pdbx_strand_id
1 'polypeptide(L)' 'MISYVKGRLVDIFGDTIVVEAGSLGFSIRVPLSLLDTLPDIGREVLIYTYFQVKEDAMTLYGFSSRQDLD' A
#
# COMPACT_ATOMS: atom_id res chain seq x y z
N MET A 1 -9.59 8.30 -8.22
CA MET A 1 -8.51 7.31 -8.12
C MET A 1 -7.56 7.68 -6.99
N ILE A 2 -7.12 6.69 -6.22
CA ILE A 2 -6.17 6.93 -5.14
C ILE A 2 -4.77 6.81 -5.69
N SER A 3 -4.02 7.93 -5.68
CA SER A 3 -2.68 7.98 -6.27
C SER A 3 -1.59 7.56 -5.28
N TYR A 4 -1.82 7.79 -4.00
CA TYR A 4 -0.89 7.38 -2.96
C TYR A 4 -1.63 7.32 -1.63
N VAL A 5 -1.03 6.60 -0.68
CA VAL A 5 -1.50 6.57 0.69
C VAL A 5 -0.33 6.93 1.58
N LYS A 6 -0.51 7.95 2.41
CA LYS A 6 0.49 8.35 3.39
C LYS A 6 -0.12 8.19 4.78
N GLY A 7 0.52 7.37 5.59
CA GLY A 7 0.00 7.11 6.92
C GLY A 7 0.90 6.19 7.69
N ARG A 8 0.36 5.62 8.74
CA ARG A 8 1.10 4.75 9.63
C ARG A 8 0.94 3.30 9.21
N LEU A 9 2.07 2.58 9.13
CA LEU A 9 2.05 1.15 8.86
C LEU A 9 1.55 0.43 10.10
N VAL A 10 0.42 -0.26 10.01
CA VAL A 10 -0.19 -0.92 11.17
C VAL A 10 -0.13 -2.43 11.12
N ASP A 11 0.01 -3.02 9.94
CA ASP A 11 0.09 -4.48 9.84
C ASP A 11 0.72 -4.90 8.52
N ILE A 12 1.29 -6.11 8.53
CA ILE A 12 1.87 -6.74 7.34
C ILE A 12 1.47 -8.22 7.40
N PHE A 13 0.85 -8.70 6.34
CA PHE A 13 0.56 -10.14 6.23
C PHE A 13 0.64 -10.57 4.77
N GLY A 14 1.50 -11.59 4.53
CA GLY A 14 1.75 -12.05 3.17
C GLY A 14 2.32 -10.93 2.31
N ASP A 15 1.68 -10.64 1.19
CA ASP A 15 2.06 -9.57 0.28
C ASP A 15 1.21 -8.31 0.49
N THR A 16 0.47 -8.24 1.58
CA THR A 16 -0.46 -7.15 1.86
C THR A 16 0.01 -6.37 3.08
N ILE A 17 -0.04 -5.04 2.98
CA ILE A 17 0.22 -4.17 4.13
C ILE A 17 -1.04 -3.38 4.43
N VAL A 18 -1.20 -2.98 5.68
CA VAL A 18 -2.28 -2.11 6.09
C VAL A 18 -1.70 -0.79 6.54
N VAL A 19 -2.10 0.29 5.88
CA VAL A 19 -1.66 1.65 6.20
C VAL A 19 -2.86 2.43 6.69
N GLU A 20 -2.73 3.01 7.86
CA GLU A 20 -3.78 3.85 8.45
C GLU A 20 -3.53 5.30 8.09
N ALA A 21 -4.49 5.90 7.40
CA ALA A 21 -4.44 7.31 7.03
C ALA A 21 -5.74 7.95 7.53
N GLY A 22 -5.60 8.89 8.47
CA GLY A 22 -6.76 9.44 9.14
C GLY A 22 -7.45 8.37 9.96
N SER A 23 -8.74 8.17 9.75
CA SER A 23 -9.54 7.15 10.44
C SER A 23 -9.71 5.88 9.61
N LEU A 24 -9.01 5.78 8.46
CA LEU A 24 -9.19 4.66 7.54
C LEU A 24 -7.93 3.80 7.48
N GLY A 25 -8.14 2.49 7.44
CA GLY A 25 -7.07 1.53 7.16
C GLY A 25 -7.20 1.04 5.72
N PHE A 26 -6.10 1.15 4.97
CA PHE A 26 -6.06 0.71 3.58
C PHE A 26 -5.26 -0.57 3.47
N SER A 27 -5.86 -1.62 2.90
CA SER A 27 -5.16 -2.87 2.58
C SER A 27 -4.57 -2.72 1.20
N ILE A 28 -3.26 -2.79 1.11
CA ILE A 28 -2.52 -2.53 -0.13
C ILE A 28 -1.66 -3.74 -0.45
N ARG A 29 -1.81 -4.30 -1.65
CA ARG A 29 -0.93 -5.37 -2.11
C ARG A 29 0.33 -4.76 -2.69
N VAL A 30 1.47 -5.29 -2.27
CA VAL A 30 2.77 -4.73 -2.65
C VAL A 30 3.69 -5.84 -3.15
N PRO A 31 4.66 -5.50 -4.02
CA PRO A 31 5.64 -6.49 -4.44
C PRO A 31 6.59 -6.86 -3.30
N LEU A 32 7.16 -8.06 -3.37
CA LEU A 32 8.09 -8.53 -2.34
C LEU A 32 9.26 -7.59 -2.14
N SER A 33 9.74 -6.98 -3.23
CA SER A 33 10.85 -6.04 -3.14
C SER A 33 10.53 -4.82 -2.27
N LEU A 34 9.27 -4.42 -2.24
CA LEU A 34 8.86 -3.29 -1.40
C LEU A 34 8.81 -3.70 0.07
N LEU A 35 8.40 -4.93 0.36
CA LEU A 35 8.32 -5.41 1.73
C LEU A 35 9.67 -5.29 2.46
N ASP A 36 10.76 -5.53 1.74
CA ASP A 36 12.10 -5.47 2.32
C ASP A 36 12.52 -4.04 2.70
N THR A 37 11.85 -3.04 2.17
CA THR A 37 12.19 -1.64 2.40
C THR A 37 11.30 -0.96 3.42
N LEU A 38 10.29 -1.67 3.95
CA LEU A 38 9.34 -1.08 4.88
C LEU A 38 9.98 -0.82 6.23
N PRO A 39 9.60 0.29 6.89
CA PRO A 39 10.02 0.53 8.27
C PRO A 39 9.24 -0.37 9.23
N ASP A 40 9.55 -0.24 10.52
CA ASP A 40 8.84 -0.97 11.55
C ASP A 40 7.37 -0.57 11.59
N ILE A 41 6.54 -1.51 12.04
CA ILE A 41 5.12 -1.23 12.30
C ILE A 41 5.02 -0.07 13.30
N GLY A 42 4.13 0.86 13.00
CA GLY A 42 3.95 2.08 13.78
C GLY A 42 4.61 3.30 13.17
N ARG A 43 5.44 3.12 12.15
CA ARG A 43 6.14 4.21 11.47
C ARG A 43 5.32 4.71 10.29
N GLU A 44 5.58 5.96 9.89
CA GLU A 44 4.90 6.57 8.75
C GLU A 44 5.51 6.07 7.45
N VAL A 45 4.65 5.79 6.48
CA VAL A 45 5.04 5.38 5.13
C VAL A 45 4.25 6.17 4.10
N LEU A 46 4.83 6.30 2.91
CA LEU A 46 4.11 6.80 1.75
C LEU A 46 4.22 5.74 0.66
N ILE A 47 3.07 5.26 0.20
CA ILE A 47 2.98 4.20 -0.80
C ILE A 47 2.23 4.74 -1.99
N TYR A 48 2.85 4.72 -3.16
CA TYR A 48 2.17 5.06 -4.41
C TYR A 48 1.27 3.90 -4.79
N THR A 49 0.05 4.21 -5.20
CA THR A 49 -0.97 3.20 -5.38
C THR A 49 -1.61 3.25 -6.76
N TYR A 50 -2.08 2.08 -7.18
CA TYR A 50 -2.90 1.92 -8.36
C TYR A 50 -4.14 1.13 -7.95
N PHE A 51 -5.32 1.69 -8.22
CA PHE A 51 -6.58 1.06 -7.87
C PHE A 51 -7.13 0.31 -9.07
N GLN A 52 -7.15 -1.02 -8.97
CA GLN A 52 -7.68 -1.86 -10.02
C GLN A 52 -9.08 -2.34 -9.64
N VAL A 53 -10.03 -2.08 -10.53
CA VAL A 53 -11.41 -2.52 -10.37
C VAL A 53 -11.68 -3.59 -11.42
N LYS A 54 -12.05 -4.77 -10.95
CA LYS A 54 -12.50 -5.87 -11.81
C LYS A 54 -13.93 -6.20 -11.47
N GLU A 55 -14.55 -7.03 -12.30
CA GLU A 55 -15.94 -7.40 -12.16
C GLU A 55 -16.28 -7.93 -10.77
N ASP A 56 -15.38 -8.70 -10.19
CA ASP A 56 -15.60 -9.38 -8.91
C ASP A 56 -14.64 -8.91 -7.80
N ALA A 57 -13.79 -7.91 -8.05
CA ALA A 57 -12.81 -7.49 -7.05
C ALA A 57 -12.37 -6.06 -7.26
N MET A 58 -12.04 -5.40 -6.16
CA MET A 58 -11.39 -4.09 -6.14
C MET A 58 -10.12 -4.22 -5.33
N THR A 59 -8.97 -3.97 -5.96
CA THR A 59 -7.68 -4.18 -5.32
C THR A 59 -6.81 -2.93 -5.44
N LEU A 60 -6.22 -2.54 -4.31
CA LEU A 60 -5.27 -1.44 -4.27
C LEU A 60 -3.86 -2.02 -4.28
N TYR A 61 -3.09 -1.69 -5.32
CA TYR A 61 -1.70 -2.12 -5.45
C TYR A 61 -0.76 -0.99 -5.10
N GLY A 62 0.31 -1.30 -4.39
CA GLY A 62 1.28 -0.30 -3.94
C GLY A 62 2.66 -0.51 -4.55
N PHE A 63 3.37 0.60 -4.71
CA PHE A 63 4.71 0.64 -5.28
C PHE A 63 5.55 1.64 -4.52
N SER A 64 6.88 1.47 -4.55
CA SER A 64 7.78 2.36 -3.84
C SER A 64 7.96 3.71 -4.51
N SER A 65 7.71 3.79 -5.82
CA SER A 65 7.80 5.04 -6.57
C SER A 65 6.81 5.04 -7.73
N ARG A 66 6.55 6.22 -8.28
CA ARG A 66 5.64 6.33 -9.42
C ARG A 66 6.17 5.65 -10.66
N GLN A 67 7.48 5.53 -10.78
CA GLN A 67 8.09 4.87 -11.92
C GLN A 67 7.73 3.38 -11.98
N ASP A 68 7.52 2.78 -10.82
CA ASP A 68 7.15 1.36 -10.74
C ASP A 68 5.72 1.10 -11.22
N LEU A 69 4.90 2.13 -11.33
CA LEU A 69 3.54 2.00 -11.85
C LEU A 69 3.50 1.85 -13.36
N ASP A 70 4.50 2.30 -14.05
CA ASP A 70 4.62 2.22 -15.50
C ASP A 70 5.37 0.96 -15.89
#